data_f5e3901011345d19980a0d9c539d63d8
#
_entry.id   f5e3901011345d19980a0d9c539d63d8
#
_cell.length_a   1.000
_cell.length_b   1.000
_cell.length_c   1.000
_cell.angle_alpha   90.00
_cell.angle_beta   90.00
_cell.angle_gamma   90.00
#
_symmetry.space_group_name_H-M   'P 1'
#
loop_
_entity.id
_entity.type
_entity.pdbx_description
1 polymer ?
#
loop_
_entity_poly.entity_id
_entity_poly.type
_entity_poly.pdbx_seq_one_letter_code
_entity_poly.pdbx_strand_id
1 'polypeptide(L)'
;MTPRHPNLLATCLALVCSAGAAVAQQGAGDEWRSHSADNGATKYSPLDQITADNFGDLEIAWRWDTADTHLSWTAGAGRSLLPAETVFDLLEAENPERWAAWDGVTRSFSRPSIRSLVATPLMVDGVLYLTTALYRGAAVDARTGETLWVHDPRTYEAGSPPPLPWRHRGMAYSEENGAARVFWGTGDGYLIAVDAATGIPVAEFGEAGRVDLYDGIPRVTRGELDAVNLLPFSSQSPPIVVGDTVVIGSSINDRAILKEAPPGWVRGYDVRTGRHKWDFHTVPQSPDEFGADSWQNDSWRYSGNTNVWSLMSAD
;
A
#
# COMPACT_ATOMS: atom_id res chain seq x y z
N MET A 1 34.04 0.61 -81.22
CA MET A 1 33.82 -0.39 -80.19
C MET A 1 34.01 0.29 -78.82
N THR A 2 32.95 0.74 -78.21
CA THR A 2 32.97 1.40 -76.91
C THR A 2 32.30 0.45 -75.87
N PRO A 3 32.89 0.22 -74.67
CA PRO A 3 32.31 -0.62 -73.69
C PRO A 3 31.31 0.19 -72.85
N ARG A 4 30.15 -0.40 -72.64
CA ARG A 4 29.09 0.10 -71.78
C ARG A 4 29.44 -0.18 -70.31
N HIS A 5 29.39 0.86 -69.46
CA HIS A 5 29.43 0.71 -68.00
C HIS A 5 28.02 0.38 -67.44
N PRO A 6 27.91 -0.52 -66.44
CA PRO A 6 26.62 -0.73 -65.76
C PRO A 6 26.43 0.29 -64.65
N ASN A 7 25.26 0.90 -64.63
CA ASN A 7 24.77 1.75 -63.53
C ASN A 7 24.58 0.94 -62.26
N LEU A 8 25.27 1.28 -61.20
CA LEU A 8 24.99 0.87 -59.83
C LEU A 8 23.93 1.78 -59.26
N LEU A 9 22.70 1.25 -59.09
CA LEU A 9 21.68 1.87 -58.27
C LEU A 9 22.06 1.67 -56.79
N ALA A 10 22.45 2.75 -56.13
CA ALA A 10 22.63 2.79 -54.67
C ALA A 10 21.22 2.90 -54.02
N THR A 11 20.77 1.81 -53.43
CA THR A 11 19.56 1.78 -52.62
C THR A 11 19.88 2.33 -51.21
N CYS A 12 19.56 3.56 -50.93
CA CYS A 12 19.61 4.13 -49.58
C CYS A 12 18.50 3.50 -48.74
N LEU A 13 18.91 2.61 -47.84
CA LEU A 13 18.07 2.09 -46.77
C LEU A 13 17.94 3.14 -45.65
N ALA A 14 16.85 3.86 -45.63
CA ALA A 14 16.55 4.79 -44.53
C ALA A 14 16.20 3.98 -43.29
N LEU A 15 17.11 3.96 -42.33
CA LEU A 15 16.85 3.47 -40.97
C LEU A 15 15.90 4.47 -40.28
N VAL A 16 14.62 4.15 -40.20
CA VAL A 16 13.69 4.87 -39.34
C VAL A 16 14.00 4.43 -37.91
N CYS A 17 14.81 5.19 -37.20
CA CYS A 17 14.87 5.12 -35.75
C CYS A 17 13.54 5.61 -35.21
N SER A 18 12.64 4.69 -34.87
CA SER A 18 11.52 4.98 -33.98
C SER A 18 12.12 5.33 -32.61
N ALA A 19 12.31 6.62 -32.36
CA ALA A 19 12.46 7.13 -31.02
C ALA A 19 11.16 6.78 -30.27
N GLY A 20 11.18 5.71 -29.51
CA GLY A 20 10.21 5.49 -28.48
C GLY A 20 10.25 6.72 -27.59
N ALA A 21 9.19 7.50 -27.58
CA ALA A 21 9.00 8.53 -26.59
C ALA A 21 9.03 7.80 -25.24
N ALA A 22 10.16 7.85 -24.55
CA ALA A 22 10.18 7.65 -23.13
C ALA A 22 9.15 8.66 -22.62
N VAL A 23 8.03 8.17 -22.08
CA VAL A 23 7.14 8.99 -21.28
C VAL A 23 8.01 9.46 -20.16
N ALA A 24 8.51 10.68 -20.27
CA ALA A 24 9.24 11.32 -19.19
C ALA A 24 8.30 11.25 -17.99
N GLN A 25 8.63 10.44 -17.02
CA GLN A 25 8.06 10.53 -15.69
C GLN A 25 8.08 12.01 -15.36
N GLN A 26 6.92 12.61 -15.16
CA GLN A 26 6.84 14.03 -14.78
C GLN A 26 7.70 14.16 -13.55
N GLY A 27 8.85 14.78 -13.73
CA GLY A 27 9.82 14.99 -12.68
C GLY A 27 9.14 15.69 -11.51
N ALA A 28 9.60 15.38 -10.32
CA ALA A 28 9.18 15.97 -9.07
C ALA A 28 9.05 17.49 -9.23
N GLY A 29 7.81 17.93 -9.47
CA GLY A 29 7.42 19.32 -9.25
C GLY A 29 7.44 19.59 -7.74
N ASP A 30 6.66 20.52 -7.30
CA ASP A 30 6.44 20.85 -5.89
C ASP A 30 5.58 19.79 -5.15
N GLU A 31 5.28 18.65 -5.78
CA GLU A 31 4.42 17.60 -5.28
C GLU A 31 5.20 16.37 -4.77
N TRP A 32 4.51 15.54 -3.97
CA TRP A 32 5.03 14.30 -3.42
C TRP A 32 4.06 13.15 -3.74
N ARG A 33 4.07 12.70 -5.01
CA ARG A 33 3.08 11.75 -5.55
C ARG A 33 3.30 10.29 -5.16
N SER A 34 4.46 9.95 -4.63
CA SER A 34 4.81 8.61 -4.19
C SER A 34 5.42 8.67 -2.79
N HIS A 35 5.47 7.54 -2.07
CA HIS A 35 6.02 7.45 -0.71
C HIS A 35 7.40 8.13 -0.56
N SER A 36 8.22 8.07 -1.58
CA SER A 36 9.60 8.61 -1.58
C SER A 36 9.80 9.68 -2.66
N ALA A 37 8.86 10.57 -2.84
CA ALA A 37 8.72 11.60 -3.86
C ALA A 37 8.24 11.06 -5.21
N ASP A 38 8.93 10.09 -5.76
CA ASP A 38 8.66 9.42 -7.03
C ASP A 38 8.83 7.90 -6.91
N ASN A 39 8.51 7.18 -7.98
CA ASN A 39 8.63 5.72 -8.02
C ASN A 39 10.09 5.25 -7.95
N GLY A 40 11.05 6.05 -8.42
CA GLY A 40 12.48 5.78 -8.28
C GLY A 40 13.03 5.97 -6.86
N ALA A 41 12.18 6.43 -5.93
CA ALA A 41 12.52 6.69 -4.53
C ALA A 41 13.67 7.71 -4.36
N THR A 42 13.68 8.75 -5.18
CA THR A 42 14.76 9.77 -5.18
C THR A 42 14.79 10.59 -3.90
N LYS A 43 13.67 10.73 -3.19
CA LYS A 43 13.51 11.57 -1.98
C LYS A 43 13.93 13.02 -2.21
N TYR A 44 13.82 13.48 -3.43
CA TYR A 44 14.22 14.80 -3.83
C TYR A 44 13.02 15.71 -4.02
N SER A 45 13.12 16.93 -3.52
CA SER A 45 12.20 18.04 -3.81
C SER A 45 13.00 19.20 -4.41
N PRO A 46 12.56 19.81 -5.49
CA PRO A 46 13.21 20.99 -6.09
C PRO A 46 12.89 22.29 -5.34
N LEU A 47 12.04 22.24 -4.30
CA LEU A 47 11.65 23.41 -3.51
C LEU A 47 12.87 23.97 -2.77
N ASP A 48 13.08 25.28 -2.87
CA ASP A 48 14.25 26.01 -2.34
C ASP A 48 13.89 27.16 -1.42
N GLN A 49 12.61 27.31 -1.03
CA GLN A 49 12.14 28.37 -0.16
C GLN A 49 12.72 28.28 1.26
N ILE A 50 13.05 27.05 1.71
CA ILE A 50 13.67 26.83 3.03
C ILE A 50 15.18 26.70 2.83
N THR A 51 15.93 27.58 3.47
CA THR A 51 17.39 27.68 3.39
C THR A 51 18.00 27.61 4.80
N ALA A 52 19.31 27.47 4.88
CA ALA A 52 20.02 27.53 6.15
C ALA A 52 19.80 28.85 6.88
N ASP A 53 19.57 29.95 6.15
CA ASP A 53 19.42 31.29 6.72
C ASP A 53 18.02 31.51 7.32
N ASN A 54 16.98 30.87 6.80
CA ASN A 54 15.59 31.07 7.26
C ASN A 54 15.00 29.87 7.98
N PHE A 55 15.74 28.76 8.12
CA PHE A 55 15.25 27.56 8.80
C PHE A 55 14.83 27.83 10.25
N GLY A 56 15.53 28.74 10.94
CA GLY A 56 15.22 29.12 12.31
C GLY A 56 13.92 29.93 12.49
N ASP A 57 13.38 30.48 11.40
CA ASP A 57 12.17 31.30 11.39
C ASP A 57 10.89 30.46 11.11
N LEU A 58 11.03 29.16 10.93
CA LEU A 58 9.88 28.30 10.67
C LEU A 58 8.96 28.21 11.88
N GLU A 59 7.67 28.39 11.63
CA GLU A 59 6.59 28.25 12.61
C GLU A 59 5.65 27.11 12.21
N ILE A 60 4.97 26.54 13.22
CA ILE A 60 3.94 25.52 12.97
C ILE A 60 2.71 26.23 12.41
N ALA A 61 2.40 26.01 11.13
CA ALA A 61 1.25 26.59 10.46
C ALA A 61 -0.08 26.02 11.02
N TRP A 62 -0.13 24.71 11.22
CA TRP A 62 -1.30 24.02 11.76
C TRP A 62 -0.92 22.64 12.34
N ARG A 63 -1.84 22.04 13.07
CA ARG A 63 -1.75 20.66 13.58
C ARG A 63 -2.99 19.90 13.15
N TRP A 64 -2.81 18.67 12.72
CA TRP A 64 -3.90 17.77 12.38
C TRP A 64 -4.05 16.69 13.47
N ASP A 65 -5.23 16.64 14.06
CA ASP A 65 -5.61 15.56 14.96
C ASP A 65 -6.13 14.40 14.13
N THR A 66 -5.48 13.24 14.28
CA THR A 66 -5.79 12.09 13.42
C THR A 66 -7.23 11.64 13.60
N ALA A 67 -7.82 11.09 12.53
CA ALA A 67 -9.18 10.52 12.57
C ALA A 67 -9.34 9.36 13.57
N ASP A 68 -8.27 8.89 14.20
CA ASP A 68 -8.31 7.85 15.23
C ASP A 68 -8.51 8.43 16.64
N THR A 69 -8.25 9.69 16.86
CA THR A 69 -8.28 10.33 18.19
C THR A 69 -9.50 11.20 18.44
N HIS A 70 -10.02 11.88 17.43
CA HIS A 70 -11.17 12.78 17.55
C HIS A 70 -12.29 12.45 16.58
N LEU A 71 -13.51 12.48 17.07
CA LEU A 71 -14.66 11.91 16.39
C LEU A 71 -15.87 12.80 16.40
N SER A 72 -15.79 13.82 15.64
CA SER A 72 -16.97 14.50 15.12
C SER A 72 -17.19 14.23 13.62
N TRP A 73 -16.45 13.29 13.04
CA TRP A 73 -16.55 12.99 11.63
C TRP A 73 -17.58 11.93 11.34
N THR A 74 -18.41 12.20 10.35
CA THR A 74 -19.28 11.21 9.73
C THR A 74 -18.54 10.71 8.50
N ALA A 75 -18.11 9.45 8.51
CA ALA A 75 -17.58 8.79 7.33
C ALA A 75 -18.61 8.82 6.20
N GLY A 76 -18.18 8.69 4.97
CA GLY A 76 -19.07 8.51 3.82
C GLY A 76 -20.18 7.52 4.15
N ALA A 77 -21.42 7.77 3.71
CA ALA A 77 -22.65 7.08 4.09
C ALA A 77 -23.21 7.38 5.49
N GLY A 78 -22.82 8.50 6.13
CA GLY A 78 -23.45 8.99 7.38
C GLY A 78 -23.13 8.17 8.63
N ARG A 79 -22.08 7.33 8.60
CA ARG A 79 -21.64 6.55 9.77
C ARG A 79 -20.66 7.34 10.61
N SER A 80 -20.89 7.40 11.90
CA SER A 80 -19.91 7.96 12.84
C SER A 80 -18.66 7.12 12.89
N LEU A 81 -17.49 7.77 12.82
CA LEU A 81 -16.22 7.13 13.10
C LEU A 81 -16.14 6.83 14.61
N LEU A 82 -15.59 5.67 14.96
CA LEU A 82 -15.36 5.35 16.36
C LEU A 82 -13.93 5.75 16.77
N PRO A 83 -13.71 6.35 17.97
CA PRO A 83 -12.38 6.52 18.53
C PRO A 83 -11.68 5.19 18.65
N ALA A 84 -10.36 5.20 18.48
CA ALA A 84 -9.59 4.00 18.64
C ALA A 84 -9.74 3.37 20.03
N GLU A 85 -9.82 4.17 21.06
CA GLU A 85 -10.11 3.68 22.43
C GLU A 85 -11.46 2.92 22.47
N THR A 86 -12.52 3.48 21.86
CA THR A 86 -13.80 2.78 21.75
C THR A 86 -13.70 1.51 20.91
N VAL A 87 -12.94 1.52 19.82
CA VAL A 87 -12.70 0.33 19.01
C VAL A 87 -12.04 -0.76 19.85
N PHE A 88 -11.02 -0.41 20.63
CA PHE A 88 -10.33 -1.38 21.50
C PHE A 88 -11.22 -1.89 22.62
N ASP A 89 -12.03 -1.03 23.24
CA ASP A 89 -12.99 -1.44 24.27
C ASP A 89 -14.01 -2.44 23.70
N LEU A 90 -14.50 -2.22 22.49
CA LEU A 90 -15.42 -3.14 21.81
C LEU A 90 -14.76 -4.48 21.49
N LEU A 91 -13.54 -4.48 20.95
CA LEU A 91 -12.80 -5.69 20.64
C LEU A 91 -12.48 -6.51 21.89
N GLU A 92 -12.10 -5.86 22.98
CA GLU A 92 -11.84 -6.50 24.27
C GLU A 92 -13.14 -7.08 24.88
N ALA A 93 -14.24 -6.35 24.81
CA ALA A 93 -15.54 -6.81 25.30
C ALA A 93 -16.10 -7.99 24.50
N GLU A 94 -15.90 -7.98 23.17
CA GLU A 94 -16.36 -9.04 22.28
C GLU A 94 -15.57 -10.35 22.46
N ASN A 95 -14.27 -10.24 22.80
CA ASN A 95 -13.38 -11.39 22.87
C ASN A 95 -12.32 -11.29 23.99
N PRO A 96 -12.76 -11.24 25.27
CA PRO A 96 -11.87 -10.99 26.40
C PRO A 96 -10.75 -12.01 26.53
N GLU A 97 -11.02 -13.29 26.23
CA GLU A 97 -10.00 -14.36 26.30
C GLU A 97 -8.89 -14.16 25.26
N ARG A 98 -9.23 -13.67 24.09
CA ARG A 98 -8.28 -13.38 23.02
C ARG A 98 -7.34 -12.23 23.39
N TRP A 99 -7.86 -11.20 24.03
CA TRP A 99 -7.10 -10.06 24.53
C TRP A 99 -6.25 -10.40 25.76
N ALA A 100 -6.79 -11.23 26.66
CA ALA A 100 -6.03 -11.73 27.82
C ALA A 100 -4.87 -12.65 27.41
N ALA A 101 -5.05 -13.49 26.38
CA ALA A 101 -3.97 -14.32 25.86
C ALA A 101 -2.84 -13.47 25.25
N TRP A 102 -3.16 -12.29 24.74
CA TRP A 102 -2.19 -11.32 24.25
C TRP A 102 -1.31 -10.73 25.34
N ASP A 103 -1.85 -10.40 26.49
CA ASP A 103 -1.10 -9.92 27.65
C ASP A 103 -0.07 -10.95 28.16
N GLY A 104 -0.35 -12.24 27.99
CA GLY A 104 0.52 -13.33 28.44
C GLY A 104 1.73 -13.61 27.54
N VAL A 105 1.60 -13.38 26.25
CA VAL A 105 2.63 -13.75 25.25
C VAL A 105 3.52 -12.56 24.85
N THR A 106 2.99 -11.35 24.88
CA THR A 106 3.72 -10.16 24.45
C THR A 106 3.22 -8.91 25.15
N ARG A 107 3.76 -8.56 26.28
CA ARG A 107 3.59 -7.24 26.90
C ARG A 107 3.83 -6.06 25.94
N SER A 108 4.34 -6.34 24.75
CA SER A 108 4.63 -5.38 23.69
C SER A 108 3.42 -5.07 22.81
N PHE A 109 2.31 -5.80 22.95
CA PHE A 109 1.11 -5.64 22.11
C PHE A 109 -0.16 -5.32 22.89
N SER A 110 -0.06 -5.12 24.20
CA SER A 110 -1.16 -4.55 24.96
C SER A 110 -1.54 -3.19 24.37
N ARG A 111 -2.81 -2.97 24.07
CA ARG A 111 -3.39 -1.78 23.47
C ARG A 111 -2.37 -0.97 22.63
N PRO A 112 -2.30 -1.20 21.35
CA PRO A 112 -1.30 -0.54 20.51
C PRO A 112 -1.44 0.97 20.62
N SER A 113 -0.33 1.65 20.73
CA SER A 113 -0.34 3.12 20.74
C SER A 113 -0.78 3.63 19.37
N ILE A 114 -2.02 4.04 19.27
CA ILE A 114 -2.56 4.78 18.12
C ILE A 114 -1.92 6.14 17.91
N ARG A 115 -1.05 6.54 18.83
CA ARG A 115 -0.37 7.85 18.79
C ARG A 115 0.79 7.89 17.81
N SER A 116 1.23 6.75 17.28
CA SER A 116 2.32 6.73 16.31
C SER A 116 1.77 6.76 14.88
N LEU A 117 1.56 7.95 14.34
CA LEU A 117 1.40 8.14 12.90
C LEU A 117 2.75 7.84 12.24
N VAL A 118 2.81 6.75 11.49
CA VAL A 118 4.03 6.32 10.77
C VAL A 118 3.89 6.45 9.25
N ALA A 119 2.73 6.93 8.79
CA ALA A 119 2.48 7.16 7.39
C ALA A 119 3.30 8.35 6.88
N THR A 120 3.89 8.19 5.70
CA THR A 120 4.39 9.32 4.91
C THR A 120 3.21 9.85 4.08
N PRO A 121 2.78 11.11 4.27
CA PRO A 121 1.74 11.68 3.44
C PRO A 121 2.20 11.81 1.98
N LEU A 122 1.29 11.60 1.04
CA LEU A 122 1.44 12.08 -0.32
C LEU A 122 0.93 13.53 -0.37
N MET A 123 1.48 14.34 -1.26
CA MET A 123 1.00 15.69 -1.52
C MET A 123 0.75 15.85 -3.02
N VAL A 124 -0.52 16.03 -3.38
CA VAL A 124 -0.96 16.19 -4.78
C VAL A 124 -2.01 17.28 -4.83
N ASP A 125 -1.83 18.25 -5.70
CA ASP A 125 -2.75 19.37 -5.92
C ASP A 125 -3.16 20.10 -4.62
N GLY A 126 -2.21 20.27 -3.68
CA GLY A 126 -2.46 20.92 -2.40
C GLY A 126 -3.21 20.07 -1.37
N VAL A 127 -3.40 18.78 -1.63
CA VAL A 127 -4.05 17.84 -0.72
C VAL A 127 -3.03 16.83 -0.20
N LEU A 128 -3.04 16.61 1.11
CA LEU A 128 -2.28 15.56 1.77
C LEU A 128 -3.14 14.29 1.88
N TYR A 129 -2.65 13.19 1.33
CA TYR A 129 -3.28 11.87 1.46
C TYR A 129 -2.46 11.01 2.41
N LEU A 130 -3.09 10.45 3.41
CA LEU A 130 -2.40 9.65 4.42
C LEU A 130 -3.31 8.57 5.03
N THR A 131 -2.68 7.60 5.65
CA THR A 131 -3.36 6.56 6.43
C THR A 131 -3.11 6.74 7.91
N THR A 132 -4.07 6.26 8.72
CA THR A 132 -3.97 6.25 10.18
C THR A 132 -3.56 4.87 10.72
N ALA A 133 -3.39 4.76 12.03
CA ALA A 133 -3.10 3.50 12.70
C ALA A 133 -4.22 2.47 12.52
N LEU A 134 -5.49 2.89 12.50
CA LEU A 134 -6.65 2.03 12.24
C LEU A 134 -6.91 1.75 10.75
N TYR A 135 -5.92 2.01 9.90
CA TYR A 135 -6.00 1.82 8.43
C TYR A 135 -7.03 2.72 7.75
N ARG A 136 -7.48 3.79 8.41
CA ARG A 136 -8.33 4.80 7.78
C ARG A 136 -7.53 5.59 6.76
N GLY A 137 -8.15 5.87 5.62
CA GLY A 137 -7.63 6.83 4.66
C GLY A 137 -8.16 8.22 4.94
N ALA A 138 -7.34 9.25 4.81
CA ALA A 138 -7.75 10.64 4.97
C ALA A 138 -7.14 11.53 3.91
N ALA A 139 -7.89 12.57 3.51
CA ALA A 139 -7.39 13.71 2.76
C ALA A 139 -7.49 14.98 3.62
N VAL A 140 -6.43 15.77 3.58
CA VAL A 140 -6.29 16.98 4.38
C VAL A 140 -5.81 18.12 3.47
N ASP A 141 -6.43 19.28 3.57
CA ASP A 141 -5.95 20.48 2.87
C ASP A 141 -4.55 20.84 3.40
N ALA A 142 -3.55 20.83 2.53
CA ALA A 142 -2.15 21.02 2.92
C ALA A 142 -1.87 22.41 3.48
N ARG A 143 -2.68 23.40 3.12
CA ARG A 143 -2.51 24.80 3.55
C ARG A 143 -3.14 25.07 4.90
N THR A 144 -4.29 24.45 5.19
CA THR A 144 -5.10 24.77 6.38
C THR A 144 -5.10 23.69 7.45
N GLY A 145 -4.76 22.45 7.08
CA GLY A 145 -4.90 21.30 7.96
C GLY A 145 -6.35 20.83 8.12
N GLU A 146 -7.29 21.37 7.33
CA GLU A 146 -8.69 20.93 7.34
C GLU A 146 -8.82 19.52 6.74
N THR A 147 -9.57 18.64 7.40
CA THR A 147 -9.88 17.33 6.86
C THR A 147 -10.94 17.44 5.78
N LEU A 148 -10.62 17.02 4.57
CA LEU A 148 -11.54 17.02 3.43
C LEU A 148 -12.45 15.80 3.42
N TRP A 149 -11.87 14.63 3.67
CA TRP A 149 -12.63 13.39 3.84
C TRP A 149 -11.86 12.36 4.68
N VAL A 150 -12.60 11.40 5.24
CA VAL A 150 -12.05 10.20 5.88
C VAL A 150 -12.82 8.99 5.36
N HIS A 151 -12.09 7.95 4.95
CA HIS A 151 -12.64 6.63 4.64
C HIS A 151 -12.21 5.63 5.72
N ASP A 152 -13.18 4.97 6.35
CA ASP A 152 -12.93 3.92 7.36
C ASP A 152 -13.23 2.54 6.75
N PRO A 153 -12.20 1.73 6.45
CA PRO A 153 -12.39 0.37 5.95
C PRO A 153 -12.88 -0.61 7.02
N ARG A 154 -12.96 -0.15 8.28
CA ARG A 154 -13.43 -0.93 9.43
C ARG A 154 -12.65 -2.23 9.66
N THR A 155 -11.35 -2.19 9.44
CA THR A 155 -10.42 -3.33 9.60
C THR A 155 -10.58 -4.03 10.96
N TYR A 156 -10.98 -3.30 12.00
CA TYR A 156 -11.22 -3.81 13.33
C TYR A 156 -12.41 -4.78 13.43
N GLU A 157 -13.36 -4.75 12.49
CA GLU A 157 -14.48 -5.70 12.46
C GLU A 157 -14.03 -7.15 12.19
N ALA A 158 -12.79 -7.36 11.76
CA ALA A 158 -12.20 -8.70 11.71
C ALA A 158 -12.03 -9.33 13.12
N GLY A 159 -12.27 -8.59 14.19
CA GLY A 159 -12.26 -9.08 15.57
C GLY A 159 -10.90 -9.47 16.11
N SER A 160 -9.83 -9.26 15.35
CA SER A 160 -8.45 -9.56 15.72
C SER A 160 -7.51 -8.55 15.08
N PRO A 161 -6.40 -8.24 15.76
CA PRO A 161 -5.40 -7.37 15.17
C PRO A 161 -4.61 -8.07 14.07
N PRO A 162 -4.05 -7.29 13.15
CA PRO A 162 -3.13 -7.79 12.14
C PRO A 162 -1.79 -8.26 12.76
N PRO A 163 -0.95 -9.00 11.99
CA PRO A 163 0.34 -9.51 12.47
C PRO A 163 1.28 -8.45 13.04
N LEU A 164 1.25 -7.25 12.47
CA LEU A 164 1.90 -6.06 13.01
C LEU A 164 0.80 -5.04 13.34
N PRO A 165 0.38 -4.94 14.59
CA PRO A 165 -0.86 -4.28 14.91
C PRO A 165 -0.84 -2.76 14.69
N TRP A 166 -1.94 -2.28 14.18
CA TRP A 166 -2.39 -0.89 14.23
C TRP A 166 -1.37 0.15 13.78
N ARG A 167 -0.78 -0.06 12.61
CA ARG A 167 0.06 0.92 11.94
C ARG A 167 -0.01 0.74 10.43
N HIS A 168 -0.01 1.82 9.72
CA HIS A 168 0.08 1.82 8.27
C HIS A 168 1.02 2.91 7.78
N ARG A 169 1.77 2.65 6.70
CA ARG A 169 2.88 3.53 6.29
C ARG A 169 2.54 4.51 5.19
N GLY A 170 1.33 4.47 4.61
CA GLY A 170 0.91 5.42 3.60
C GLY A 170 0.11 4.81 2.45
N MET A 171 -0.08 5.58 1.42
CA MET A 171 -0.91 5.28 0.27
C MET A 171 -0.11 5.33 -1.02
N ALA A 172 -0.72 4.86 -2.11
CA ALA A 172 -0.31 5.19 -3.47
C ALA A 172 -1.39 6.05 -4.14
N TYR A 173 -0.98 6.88 -5.07
CA TYR A 173 -1.84 7.73 -5.89
C TYR A 173 -1.71 7.35 -7.36
N SER A 174 -2.80 7.42 -8.07
CA SER A 174 -2.84 7.31 -9.52
C SER A 174 -3.87 8.25 -10.09
N GLU A 175 -3.55 8.84 -11.21
CA GLU A 175 -4.47 9.61 -12.01
C GLU A 175 -4.41 9.14 -13.46
N GLU A 176 -5.53 8.71 -13.98
CA GLU A 176 -5.67 8.24 -15.35
C GLU A 176 -6.92 8.85 -15.97
N ASN A 177 -6.76 9.55 -17.10
CA ASN A 177 -7.86 10.19 -17.85
C ASN A 177 -8.74 11.11 -16.97
N GLY A 178 -8.13 11.81 -16.00
CA GLY A 178 -8.84 12.72 -15.09
C GLY A 178 -9.57 12.01 -13.93
N ALA A 179 -9.42 10.70 -13.80
CA ALA A 179 -9.89 9.94 -12.64
C ALA A 179 -8.74 9.71 -11.66
N ALA A 180 -8.74 10.45 -10.57
CA ALA A 180 -7.74 10.35 -9.51
C ALA A 180 -8.19 9.37 -8.44
N ARG A 181 -7.31 8.48 -8.02
CA ARG A 181 -7.57 7.43 -7.03
C ARG A 181 -6.42 7.31 -6.04
N VAL A 182 -6.74 6.94 -4.82
CA VAL A 182 -5.75 6.53 -3.82
C VAL A 182 -5.99 5.09 -3.39
N PHE A 183 -4.88 4.38 -3.12
CA PHE A 183 -4.86 2.95 -2.84
C PHE A 183 -4.08 2.69 -1.56
N TRP A 184 -4.56 1.75 -0.73
CA TRP A 184 -3.79 1.23 0.40
C TRP A 184 -4.24 -0.18 0.78
N GLY A 185 -3.35 -0.91 1.42
CA GLY A 185 -3.67 -2.21 2.00
C GLY A 185 -4.29 -2.08 3.39
N THR A 186 -4.97 -3.11 3.86
CA THR A 186 -5.59 -3.12 5.18
C THR A 186 -5.04 -4.20 6.08
N GLY A 187 -5.25 -4.06 7.38
CA GLY A 187 -4.82 -5.02 8.38
C GLY A 187 -5.56 -6.35 8.30
N ASP A 188 -6.76 -6.37 7.75
CA ASP A 188 -7.58 -7.55 7.51
C ASP A 188 -7.44 -8.08 6.07
N GLY A 189 -6.44 -7.58 5.32
CA GLY A 189 -6.04 -8.16 4.04
C GLY A 189 -6.90 -7.79 2.85
N TYR A 190 -7.29 -6.51 2.73
CA TYR A 190 -7.86 -5.96 1.51
C TYR A 190 -6.93 -4.93 0.87
N LEU A 191 -7.02 -4.78 -0.44
CA LEU A 191 -6.53 -3.62 -1.17
C LEU A 191 -7.73 -2.71 -1.46
N ILE A 192 -7.68 -1.48 -0.94
CA ILE A 192 -8.74 -0.48 -1.08
C ILE A 192 -8.41 0.48 -2.22
N ALA A 193 -9.43 0.91 -2.95
CA ALA A 193 -9.37 2.03 -3.88
C ALA A 193 -10.52 3.00 -3.61
N VAL A 194 -10.18 4.27 -3.39
CA VAL A 194 -11.17 5.34 -3.28
C VAL A 194 -10.87 6.45 -4.27
N ASP A 195 -11.91 7.17 -4.67
CA ASP A 195 -11.79 8.42 -5.41
C ASP A 195 -11.03 9.45 -4.57
N ALA A 196 -9.99 10.04 -5.15
CA ALA A 196 -9.08 10.92 -4.40
C ALA A 196 -9.74 12.22 -3.92
N ALA A 197 -10.73 12.73 -4.66
CA ALA A 197 -11.42 13.96 -4.30
C ALA A 197 -12.46 13.76 -3.18
N THR A 198 -13.08 12.59 -3.10
CA THR A 198 -14.25 12.36 -2.26
C THR A 198 -14.07 11.31 -1.16
N GLY A 199 -13.06 10.44 -1.26
CA GLY A 199 -12.88 9.31 -0.34
C GLY A 199 -13.92 8.20 -0.50
N ILE A 200 -14.77 8.28 -1.53
CA ILE A 200 -15.80 7.27 -1.82
C ILE A 200 -15.13 6.06 -2.49
N PRO A 201 -15.45 4.82 -2.08
CA PRO A 201 -14.95 3.63 -2.74
C PRO A 201 -15.25 3.62 -4.24
N VAL A 202 -14.26 3.26 -5.04
CA VAL A 202 -14.38 3.13 -6.50
C VAL A 202 -15.14 1.84 -6.80
N ALA A 203 -16.42 1.94 -7.12
CA ALA A 203 -17.33 0.80 -7.19
C ALA A 203 -16.88 -0.30 -8.17
N GLU A 204 -16.22 0.08 -9.27
CA GLU A 204 -15.69 -0.85 -10.28
C GLU A 204 -14.35 -1.49 -9.92
N PHE A 205 -13.72 -1.10 -8.80
CA PHE A 205 -12.48 -1.70 -8.33
C PHE A 205 -12.78 -2.89 -7.41
N GLY A 206 -12.51 -4.10 -7.90
CA GLY A 206 -12.80 -5.33 -7.19
C GLY A 206 -14.29 -5.46 -6.83
N GLU A 207 -14.57 -5.74 -5.58
CA GLU A 207 -15.93 -5.74 -5.04
C GLU A 207 -16.16 -4.47 -4.21
N ALA A 208 -16.95 -3.55 -4.74
CA ALA A 208 -17.32 -2.30 -4.07
C ALA A 208 -16.13 -1.47 -3.54
N GLY A 209 -15.07 -1.35 -4.35
CA GLY A 209 -13.89 -0.55 -4.04
C GLY A 209 -12.78 -1.32 -3.32
N ARG A 210 -12.84 -2.64 -3.24
CA ARG A 210 -11.82 -3.46 -2.57
C ARG A 210 -11.57 -4.79 -3.24
N VAL A 211 -10.34 -5.26 -3.15
CA VAL A 211 -9.89 -6.58 -3.58
C VAL A 211 -9.51 -7.39 -2.37
N ASP A 212 -9.98 -8.63 -2.29
CA ASP A 212 -9.59 -9.58 -1.25
C ASP A 212 -8.17 -10.11 -1.54
N LEU A 213 -7.23 -9.78 -0.66
CA LEU A 213 -5.84 -10.22 -0.79
C LEU A 213 -5.60 -11.64 -0.24
N TYR A 214 -6.58 -12.27 0.41
CA TYR A 214 -6.51 -13.68 0.79
C TYR A 214 -6.73 -14.61 -0.38
N ASP A 215 -7.43 -14.12 -1.43
CA ASP A 215 -7.77 -14.93 -2.58
C ASP A 215 -6.53 -15.49 -3.27
N GLY A 216 -6.49 -16.81 -3.45
CA GLY A 216 -5.40 -17.54 -4.07
C GLY A 216 -4.16 -17.78 -3.17
N ILE A 217 -4.08 -17.20 -1.97
CA ILE A 217 -2.94 -17.44 -1.05
C ILE A 217 -3.10 -18.81 -0.39
N PRO A 218 -2.14 -19.72 -0.53
CA PRO A 218 -2.21 -21.04 0.11
C PRO A 218 -1.97 -20.93 1.63
N ARG A 219 -2.53 -21.91 2.38
CA ARG A 219 -2.33 -22.07 3.83
C ARG A 219 -2.82 -20.90 4.68
N VAL A 220 -3.81 -20.17 4.18
CA VAL A 220 -4.50 -19.13 4.91
C VAL A 220 -5.98 -19.14 4.51
N THR A 221 -6.85 -18.91 5.48
CA THR A 221 -8.30 -18.82 5.28
C THR A 221 -8.80 -17.55 5.95
N ARG A 222 -9.65 -16.80 5.24
CA ARG A 222 -10.26 -15.61 5.82
C ARG A 222 -11.12 -15.99 7.03
N GLY A 223 -10.96 -15.27 8.14
CA GLY A 223 -11.64 -15.51 9.40
C GLY A 223 -10.95 -16.51 10.32
N GLU A 224 -9.96 -17.26 9.84
CA GLU A 224 -9.09 -18.06 10.69
C GLU A 224 -7.94 -17.21 11.24
N LEU A 225 -7.49 -17.55 12.43
CA LEU A 225 -6.38 -16.89 13.10
C LEU A 225 -5.15 -17.79 13.09
N ASP A 226 -3.98 -17.18 13.19
CA ASP A 226 -2.74 -17.90 13.34
C ASP A 226 -2.59 -18.53 14.75
N ALA A 227 -1.49 -19.23 14.98
CA ALA A 227 -1.21 -19.93 16.23
C ALA A 227 -1.09 -19.03 17.47
N VAL A 228 -1.05 -17.70 17.27
CA VAL A 228 -0.99 -16.71 18.35
C VAL A 228 -2.20 -15.78 18.34
N ASN A 229 -3.30 -16.21 17.73
CA ASN A 229 -4.57 -15.50 17.64
C ASN A 229 -4.49 -14.13 16.93
N LEU A 230 -3.61 -14.00 15.94
CA LEU A 230 -3.54 -12.85 15.05
C LEU A 230 -4.17 -13.17 13.69
N LEU A 231 -4.53 -12.14 12.93
CA LEU A 231 -4.81 -12.31 11.51
C LEU A 231 -3.54 -12.80 10.81
N PRO A 232 -3.59 -13.88 10.04
CA PRO A 232 -2.39 -14.49 9.48
C PRO A 232 -1.77 -13.68 8.34
N PHE A 233 -2.54 -12.76 7.75
CA PHE A 233 -2.15 -12.00 6.57
C PHE A 233 -2.70 -10.58 6.64
N SER A 234 -1.89 -9.59 6.25
CA SER A 234 -2.25 -8.18 6.18
C SER A 234 -1.41 -7.45 5.15
N SER A 235 -1.71 -6.16 4.91
CA SER A 235 -0.83 -5.27 4.18
C SER A 235 -0.72 -3.94 4.92
N GLN A 236 0.51 -3.52 5.21
CA GLN A 236 0.80 -2.35 6.06
C GLN A 236 1.70 -1.32 5.39
N SER A 237 2.31 -1.69 4.28
CA SER A 237 3.14 -0.78 3.51
C SER A 237 2.35 -0.19 2.36
N PRO A 238 2.66 1.05 1.94
CA PRO A 238 2.02 1.62 0.79
C PRO A 238 2.26 0.74 -0.43
N PRO A 239 1.26 0.52 -1.27
CA PRO A 239 1.47 -0.03 -2.60
C PRO A 239 2.25 0.97 -3.45
N ILE A 240 2.72 0.52 -4.61
CA ILE A 240 3.27 1.39 -5.64
C ILE A 240 2.44 1.24 -6.93
N VAL A 241 2.23 2.34 -7.65
CA VAL A 241 1.57 2.29 -8.96
C VAL A 241 2.63 2.41 -10.05
N VAL A 242 2.67 1.43 -10.94
CA VAL A 242 3.58 1.39 -12.08
C VAL A 242 2.74 1.20 -13.35
N GLY A 243 2.64 2.25 -14.17
CA GLY A 243 1.75 2.25 -15.31
C GLY A 243 0.30 2.00 -14.90
N ASP A 244 -0.30 0.97 -15.44
CA ASP A 244 -1.69 0.55 -15.17
C ASP A 244 -1.81 -0.50 -14.04
N THR A 245 -0.79 -0.64 -13.20
CA THR A 245 -0.72 -1.71 -12.21
C THR A 245 -0.46 -1.17 -10.80
N VAL A 246 -1.33 -1.51 -9.86
CA VAL A 246 -1.09 -1.37 -8.42
C VAL A 246 -0.34 -2.59 -7.94
N VAL A 247 0.88 -2.40 -7.44
CA VAL A 247 1.73 -3.46 -6.89
C VAL A 247 1.71 -3.37 -5.37
N ILE A 248 1.39 -4.47 -4.71
CA ILE A 248 1.26 -4.53 -3.26
C ILE A 248 2.01 -5.74 -2.69
N GLY A 249 2.74 -5.51 -1.61
CA GLY A 249 3.33 -6.57 -0.80
C GLY A 249 2.42 -6.97 0.34
N SER A 250 2.91 -7.83 1.20
CA SER A 250 2.15 -8.37 2.32
C SER A 250 2.95 -8.34 3.62
N SER A 251 2.25 -8.45 4.74
CA SER A 251 2.79 -8.68 6.06
C SER A 251 2.22 -9.98 6.60
N ILE A 252 3.08 -10.91 6.92
CA ILE A 252 2.76 -12.18 7.54
C ILE A 252 3.44 -12.21 8.89
N ASN A 253 2.88 -12.96 9.84
CA ASN A 253 3.53 -13.13 11.12
C ASN A 253 4.92 -13.74 10.93
N ASP A 254 5.96 -12.94 11.18
CA ASP A 254 7.36 -13.31 11.02
C ASP A 254 7.94 -14.07 12.22
N ARG A 255 7.11 -14.36 13.22
CA ARG A 255 7.47 -15.27 14.31
C ARG A 255 7.29 -16.69 13.83
N ALA A 256 8.38 -17.40 13.60
CA ALA A 256 8.37 -18.79 13.16
C ALA A 256 7.84 -19.72 14.27
N ILE A 257 6.54 -19.67 14.55
CA ILE A 257 5.89 -20.50 15.57
C ILE A 257 5.52 -21.85 14.99
N LEU A 258 5.14 -21.89 13.72
CA LEU A 258 4.78 -23.09 12.99
C LEU A 258 5.73 -23.29 11.81
N LYS A 259 5.88 -24.56 11.43
CA LYS A 259 6.64 -24.96 10.24
C LYS A 259 5.91 -24.57 8.95
N GLU A 260 4.60 -24.74 8.96
CA GLU A 260 3.70 -24.36 7.88
C GLU A 260 3.26 -22.91 8.06
N ALA A 261 3.42 -22.10 7.02
CA ALA A 261 2.99 -20.70 7.04
C ALA A 261 2.53 -20.26 5.64
N PRO A 262 1.63 -19.28 5.54
CA PRO A 262 1.28 -18.69 4.24
C PRO A 262 2.51 -17.97 3.66
N PRO A 263 2.67 -17.98 2.33
CA PRO A 263 3.69 -17.19 1.65
C PRO A 263 3.26 -15.73 1.55
N GLY A 264 4.23 -14.82 1.59
CA GLY A 264 3.99 -13.40 1.48
C GLY A 264 4.29 -12.86 0.09
N TRP A 265 3.46 -13.19 -0.87
CA TRP A 265 3.64 -12.78 -2.26
C TRP A 265 3.58 -11.27 -2.47
N VAL A 266 4.26 -10.80 -3.52
CA VAL A 266 4.01 -9.48 -4.11
C VAL A 266 3.06 -9.67 -5.28
N ARG A 267 2.02 -8.84 -5.37
CA ARG A 267 0.93 -9.03 -6.32
C ARG A 267 0.63 -7.75 -7.10
N GLY A 268 0.35 -7.92 -8.37
CA GLY A 268 -0.05 -6.83 -9.27
C GLY A 268 -1.53 -6.89 -9.62
N TYR A 269 -2.20 -5.74 -9.53
CA TYR A 269 -3.62 -5.57 -9.85
C TYR A 269 -3.82 -4.42 -10.83
N ASP A 270 -4.78 -4.55 -11.72
CA ASP A 270 -5.18 -3.48 -12.63
C ASP A 270 -5.68 -2.26 -11.84
N VAL A 271 -5.14 -1.09 -12.12
CA VAL A 271 -5.40 0.16 -11.37
C VAL A 271 -6.85 0.63 -11.47
N ARG A 272 -7.58 0.25 -12.52
CA ARG A 272 -8.96 0.67 -12.74
C ARG A 272 -9.95 -0.30 -12.14
N THR A 273 -9.71 -1.59 -12.32
CA THR A 273 -10.70 -2.64 -12.03
C THR A 273 -10.37 -3.51 -10.82
N GLY A 274 -9.14 -3.43 -10.30
CA GLY A 274 -8.68 -4.35 -9.26
C GLY A 274 -8.52 -5.79 -9.74
N ARG A 275 -8.63 -6.05 -11.05
CA ARG A 275 -8.41 -7.40 -11.60
C ARG A 275 -6.97 -7.82 -11.36
N HIS A 276 -6.78 -9.01 -10.80
CA HIS A 276 -5.48 -9.62 -10.63
C HIS A 276 -4.74 -9.76 -11.97
N LYS A 277 -3.46 -9.41 -12.00
CA LYS A 277 -2.60 -9.46 -13.19
C LYS A 277 -1.49 -10.48 -13.07
N TRP A 278 -0.81 -10.53 -11.92
CA TRP A 278 0.33 -11.42 -11.68
C TRP A 278 0.65 -11.54 -10.19
N ASP A 279 1.34 -12.63 -9.85
CA ASP A 279 1.97 -12.88 -8.56
C ASP A 279 3.48 -13.00 -8.73
N PHE A 280 4.23 -12.48 -7.77
CA PHE A 280 5.64 -12.80 -7.57
C PHE A 280 5.75 -13.65 -6.31
N HIS A 281 6.14 -14.91 -6.48
CA HIS A 281 6.23 -15.87 -5.40
C HIS A 281 7.54 -15.69 -4.64
N THR A 282 7.47 -15.26 -3.39
CA THR A 282 8.62 -15.15 -2.48
C THR A 282 9.13 -16.50 -2.00
N VAL A 283 8.29 -17.53 -2.07
CA VAL A 283 8.61 -18.95 -1.89
C VAL A 283 8.05 -19.69 -3.09
N PRO A 284 8.83 -20.52 -3.79
CA PRO A 284 8.34 -21.30 -4.92
C PRO A 284 7.06 -22.09 -4.58
N GLN A 285 6.16 -22.25 -5.54
CA GLN A 285 4.92 -22.99 -5.37
C GLN A 285 4.90 -24.28 -6.19
N SER A 286 5.91 -24.49 -7.04
CA SER A 286 6.13 -25.71 -7.79
C SER A 286 7.62 -26.04 -7.90
N PRO A 287 7.97 -27.30 -8.20
CA PRO A 287 9.37 -27.69 -8.37
C PRO A 287 10.03 -27.06 -9.61
N ASP A 288 9.22 -26.55 -10.53
CA ASP A 288 9.68 -25.96 -11.80
C ASP A 288 9.89 -24.45 -11.69
N GLU A 289 9.52 -23.84 -10.57
CA GLU A 289 9.73 -22.40 -10.36
C GLU A 289 11.19 -22.07 -10.07
N PHE A 290 11.56 -20.84 -10.45
CA PHE A 290 12.90 -20.32 -10.22
C PHE A 290 13.30 -20.43 -8.74
N GLY A 291 14.45 -21.07 -8.48
CA GLY A 291 15.01 -21.20 -7.14
C GLY A 291 14.43 -22.37 -6.32
N ALA A 292 13.47 -23.15 -6.84
CA ALA A 292 12.90 -24.28 -6.10
C ALA A 292 13.95 -25.33 -5.72
N ASP A 293 14.96 -25.52 -6.54
CA ASP A 293 16.10 -26.44 -6.34
C ASP A 293 17.02 -26.02 -5.17
N SER A 294 16.97 -24.76 -4.75
CA SER A 294 17.72 -24.28 -3.59
C SER A 294 17.06 -24.65 -2.25
N TRP A 295 15.80 -25.08 -2.24
CA TRP A 295 15.03 -25.43 -1.07
C TRP A 295 15.23 -26.92 -0.72
N GLN A 296 16.04 -27.22 0.28
CA GLN A 296 16.35 -28.59 0.68
C GLN A 296 15.10 -29.33 1.19
N ASN A 297 15.01 -30.63 0.85
CA ASN A 297 13.93 -31.51 1.27
C ASN A 297 12.52 -31.00 0.87
N ASP A 298 12.42 -30.37 -0.29
CA ASP A 298 11.17 -29.74 -0.77
C ASP A 298 10.50 -28.82 0.25
N SER A 299 11.29 -28.15 1.09
CA SER A 299 10.77 -27.31 2.18
C SER A 299 9.91 -26.14 1.69
N TRP A 300 10.02 -25.74 0.44
CA TRP A 300 9.13 -24.78 -0.19
C TRP A 300 7.64 -25.19 -0.13
N ARG A 301 7.32 -26.48 -0.07
CA ARG A 301 5.94 -26.97 -0.04
C ARG A 301 5.14 -26.51 1.18
N TYR A 302 5.82 -26.21 2.28
CA TYR A 302 5.19 -25.82 3.53
C TYR A 302 5.72 -24.52 4.10
N SER A 303 6.89 -24.06 3.66
CA SER A 303 7.48 -22.81 4.14
C SER A 303 6.69 -21.59 3.68
N GLY A 304 6.71 -20.59 4.50
CA GLY A 304 6.13 -19.28 4.24
C GLY A 304 6.90 -18.20 4.99
N ASN A 305 6.20 -17.21 5.51
CA ASN A 305 6.76 -16.09 6.31
C ASN A 305 7.75 -15.18 5.57
N THR A 306 8.11 -15.48 4.33
CA THR A 306 8.86 -14.57 3.47
C THR A 306 7.89 -13.60 2.85
N ASN A 307 8.03 -12.32 3.16
CA ASN A 307 7.09 -11.31 2.73
C ASN A 307 7.79 -9.97 2.45
N VAL A 308 7.13 -9.13 1.65
CA VAL A 308 7.60 -7.79 1.32
C VAL A 308 6.70 -6.78 2.04
N TRP A 309 7.05 -6.47 3.28
CA TRP A 309 6.41 -5.43 4.09
C TRP A 309 7.20 -4.12 4.09
N SER A 310 8.22 -4.03 3.26
CA SER A 310 9.01 -2.83 3.00
C SER A 310 8.39 -1.96 1.91
N LEU A 311 8.98 -0.80 1.70
CA LEU A 311 8.68 0.07 0.58
C LEU A 311 9.25 -0.53 -0.71
N MET A 312 8.59 -0.24 -1.82
CA MET A 312 9.01 -0.64 -3.15
C MET A 312 9.36 0.59 -3.98
N SER A 313 10.23 0.39 -4.95
CA SER A 313 10.57 1.38 -5.99
C SER A 313 10.51 0.71 -7.36
N ALA A 314 10.33 1.53 -8.40
CA ALA A 314 10.31 1.11 -9.79
C ALA A 314 10.92 2.19 -10.67
N ASP A 315 11.54 1.79 -11.79
CA ASP A 315 12.09 2.62 -12.85
C ASP A 315 11.27 2.52 -14.16
#